data_3df3930e0df3b0f032a6f10cab5a5285
#
_entry.id   3df3930e0df3b0f032a6f10cab5a5285
#
_cell.length_a   1.000
_cell.length_b   1.000
_cell.length_c   1.000
_cell.angle_alpha   90.00
_cell.angle_beta   90.00
_cell.angle_gamma   90.00
#
_symmetry.space_group_name_H-M   'P 1'
#
loop_
_entity.id
_entity.type
_entity.pdbx_description
1 polymer ?
#
loop_
_entity_poly.entity_id
_entity_poly.type
_entity_poly.pdbx_seq_one_letter_code
_entity_poly.pdbx_strand_id
1 'polypeptide(L)'
;GIAALIRIRNTAPPQKAKPDPYQGRYPCGSLVYKGVWYYGTYCVAPAAEVEYEGFTYNWPFLGPTPGFRISTDYGKTWIPSPLTPSHPLFPEPKEYMGPVKMGAPHFVDFGKNMEHTPDGKAYLVGMGAEKDDPQPRYANLSAVCADQVYLARVTPGIENINDIGKYEFFAGYDEKGKPVWM
;
A
#
# COMPACT_ATOMS: atom_id res chain seq x y z
N GLY A 1 -28.22 -12.86 -5.93
CA GLY A 1 -27.80 -12.26 -4.68
C GLY A 1 -27.53 -10.77 -4.88
N ILE A 2 -28.08 -9.93 -4.03
CA ILE A 2 -27.77 -8.49 -4.06
C ILE A 2 -26.41 -8.31 -3.40
N ALA A 3 -25.42 -7.80 -4.13
CA ALA A 3 -24.15 -7.46 -3.54
C ALA A 3 -24.37 -6.37 -2.47
N ALA A 4 -23.99 -6.65 -1.24
CA ALA A 4 -24.03 -5.65 -0.18
C ALA A 4 -23.03 -4.53 -0.50
N LEU A 5 -23.49 -3.29 -0.46
CA LEU A 5 -22.62 -2.14 -0.64
C LEU A 5 -21.68 -2.00 0.57
N ILE A 6 -20.40 -2.26 0.37
CA ILE A 6 -19.38 -2.01 1.39
C ILE A 6 -19.09 -0.51 1.40
N ARG A 7 -19.55 0.17 2.42
CA ARG A 7 -19.19 1.59 2.62
C ARG A 7 -17.87 1.68 3.34
N ILE A 8 -16.82 1.93 2.60
CA ILE A 8 -15.52 2.28 3.18
C ILE A 8 -15.58 3.76 3.55
N ARG A 9 -15.80 4.03 4.82
CA ARG A 9 -15.68 5.40 5.31
C ARG A 9 -14.20 5.72 5.50
N ASN A 10 -13.86 6.98 5.24
CA ASN A 10 -12.54 7.51 5.56
C ASN A 10 -12.26 7.27 7.06
N THR A 11 -11.24 6.50 7.39
CA THR A 11 -11.02 5.98 8.74
C THR A 11 -10.05 6.79 9.57
N ALA A 12 -9.42 7.78 8.98
CA ALA A 12 -8.66 8.71 9.82
C ALA A 12 -9.65 9.39 10.78
N PRO A 13 -9.47 9.29 12.10
CA PRO A 13 -10.21 10.13 13.01
C PRO A 13 -9.97 11.58 12.57
N PRO A 14 -10.97 12.47 12.67
CA PRO A 14 -10.82 13.86 12.29
C PRO A 14 -9.65 14.42 13.10
N GLN A 15 -8.53 14.66 12.45
CA GLN A 15 -7.43 15.38 13.06
C GLN A 15 -7.88 16.82 13.22
N LYS A 16 -8.08 17.24 14.45
CA LYS A 16 -8.50 18.62 14.80
C LYS A 16 -7.49 19.70 14.37
N ALA A 17 -6.32 19.35 13.85
CA ALA A 17 -5.21 20.27 13.76
C ALA A 17 -4.72 20.63 12.36
N LYS A 18 -4.92 19.82 11.35
CA LYS A 18 -4.52 20.15 9.95
C LYS A 18 -5.43 19.40 8.97
N PRO A 19 -5.87 20.05 7.89
CA PRO A 19 -6.59 19.36 6.83
C PRO A 19 -5.68 18.25 6.27
N ASP A 20 -6.27 17.10 6.01
CA ASP A 20 -5.61 15.98 5.32
C ASP A 20 -5.13 16.51 3.94
N PRO A 21 -3.81 16.51 3.66
CA PRO A 21 -3.29 17.02 2.40
C PRO A 21 -3.67 16.14 1.19
N TYR A 22 -4.20 14.95 1.44
CA TYR A 22 -4.52 13.98 0.41
C TYR A 22 -5.97 14.10 -0.06
N GLN A 23 -6.16 14.07 -1.38
CA GLN A 23 -7.45 14.29 -2.01
C GLN A 23 -8.41 13.10 -1.95
N GLY A 24 -7.91 11.91 -1.67
CA GLY A 24 -8.76 10.72 -1.68
C GLY A 24 -8.09 9.47 -1.16
N ARG A 25 -8.89 8.39 -1.13
CA ARG A 25 -8.48 7.05 -0.74
C ARG A 25 -8.89 6.09 -1.83
N TYR A 26 -7.93 5.32 -2.32
CA TYR A 26 -8.15 4.29 -3.32
C TYR A 26 -7.87 2.91 -2.74
N PRO A 27 -8.56 1.87 -3.20
CA PRO A 27 -8.28 0.52 -2.77
C PRO A 27 -6.89 0.06 -3.25
N CYS A 28 -6.23 -0.72 -2.42
CA CYS A 28 -5.07 -1.50 -2.81
C CYS A 28 -5.24 -2.95 -2.37
N GLY A 29 -4.21 -3.63 -1.90
CA GLY A 29 -4.26 -5.04 -1.58
C GLY A 29 -5.46 -5.48 -0.75
N SER A 30 -6.08 -6.58 -1.16
CA SER A 30 -7.17 -7.23 -0.44
C SER A 30 -6.83 -8.70 -0.26
N LEU A 31 -6.90 -9.19 0.99
CA LEU A 31 -6.61 -10.58 1.34
C LEU A 31 -7.69 -11.12 2.27
N VAL A 32 -8.21 -12.30 1.96
CA VAL A 32 -9.03 -13.08 2.90
C VAL A 32 -8.23 -14.30 3.34
N TYR A 33 -7.95 -14.37 4.64
CA TYR A 33 -7.20 -15.46 5.24
C TYR A 33 -7.84 -15.93 6.53
N LYS A 34 -8.15 -17.22 6.60
CA LYS A 34 -8.81 -17.87 7.76
C LYS A 34 -10.03 -17.11 8.27
N GLY A 35 -10.88 -16.64 7.35
CA GLY A 35 -12.10 -15.91 7.67
C GLY A 35 -11.93 -14.44 8.02
N VAL A 36 -10.70 -13.95 8.08
CA VAL A 36 -10.39 -12.53 8.29
C VAL A 36 -10.13 -11.86 6.95
N TRP A 37 -10.78 -10.74 6.73
CA TRP A 37 -10.60 -9.92 5.53
C TRP A 37 -9.76 -8.67 5.86
N TYR A 38 -8.61 -8.56 5.22
CA TYR A 38 -7.71 -7.41 5.27
C TYR A 38 -7.92 -6.59 3.99
N TYR A 39 -8.29 -5.32 4.14
CA TYR A 39 -8.58 -4.44 3.02
C TYR A 39 -7.75 -3.16 3.11
N GLY A 40 -6.81 -3.02 2.19
CA GLY A 40 -5.88 -1.90 2.13
C GLY A 40 -6.44 -0.71 1.35
N THR A 41 -5.99 0.46 1.73
CA THR A 41 -6.19 1.69 0.96
C THR A 41 -4.89 2.48 0.89
N TYR A 42 -4.69 3.20 -0.20
CA TYR A 42 -3.63 4.19 -0.32
C TYR A 42 -4.22 5.59 -0.52
N CYS A 43 -3.44 6.60 -0.18
CA CYS A 43 -3.83 7.97 -0.37
C CYS A 43 -3.53 8.43 -1.80
N VAL A 44 -4.24 9.45 -2.23
CA VAL A 44 -3.97 10.14 -3.49
C VAL A 44 -3.55 11.55 -3.16
N ALA A 45 -2.33 11.91 -3.52
CA ALA A 45 -1.79 13.25 -3.37
C ALA A 45 -2.48 14.22 -4.34
N PRO A 46 -2.46 15.52 -4.08
CA PRO A 46 -3.00 16.52 -5.00
C PRO A 46 -2.43 16.37 -6.41
N ALA A 47 -3.28 16.58 -7.39
CA ALA A 47 -2.84 16.63 -8.78
C ALA A 47 -1.82 17.76 -8.97
N ALA A 48 -0.83 17.50 -9.83
CA ALA A 48 0.09 18.50 -10.32
C ALA A 48 0.26 18.35 -11.82
N GLU A 49 0.49 19.47 -12.47
CA GLU A 49 0.85 19.45 -13.89
C GLU A 49 2.32 19.05 -14.03
N VAL A 50 2.58 18.01 -14.80
CA VAL A 50 3.91 17.47 -15.04
C VAL A 50 4.08 17.18 -16.52
N GLU A 51 5.13 17.75 -17.10
CA GLU A 51 5.59 17.41 -18.45
C GLU A 51 6.47 16.15 -18.37
N TYR A 52 6.10 15.12 -19.11
CA TYR A 52 6.85 13.89 -19.22
C TYR A 52 6.75 13.31 -20.63
N GLU A 53 7.89 13.06 -21.26
CA GLU A 53 7.98 12.52 -22.64
C GLU A 53 7.13 13.26 -23.68
N GLY A 54 7.01 14.59 -23.56
CA GLY A 54 6.25 15.44 -24.47
C GLY A 54 4.74 15.47 -24.20
N PHE A 55 4.29 14.90 -23.12
CA PHE A 55 2.89 14.95 -22.69
C PHE A 55 2.76 15.70 -21.38
N THR A 56 1.67 16.46 -21.25
CA THR A 56 1.29 17.11 -19.99
C THR A 56 0.35 16.21 -19.20
N TYR A 57 0.76 15.82 -18.01
CA TYR A 57 -0.04 15.04 -17.07
C TYR A 57 -0.50 15.93 -15.92
N ASN A 58 -1.77 15.83 -15.55
CA ASN A 58 -2.36 16.53 -14.39
C ASN A 58 -3.07 15.55 -13.45
N TRP A 59 -2.54 14.35 -13.32
CA TRP A 59 -3.12 13.29 -12.50
C TRP A 59 -2.69 13.42 -11.03
N PRO A 60 -3.53 12.96 -10.11
CA PRO A 60 -3.10 12.79 -8.74
C PRO A 60 -1.92 11.84 -8.62
N PHE A 61 -1.01 12.15 -7.72
CA PHE A 61 0.12 11.27 -7.43
C PHE A 61 -0.27 10.17 -6.45
N LEU A 62 0.49 9.08 -6.45
CA LEU A 62 0.45 8.10 -5.39
C LEU A 62 0.85 8.75 -4.07
N GLY A 63 0.06 8.51 -3.06
CA GLY A 63 0.37 8.87 -1.68
C GLY A 63 0.59 7.63 -0.83
N PRO A 64 0.84 7.83 0.47
CA PRO A 64 1.16 6.75 1.38
C PRO A 64 -0.01 5.79 1.59
N THR A 65 0.32 4.57 2.02
CA THR A 65 -0.63 3.54 2.41
C THR A 65 -0.90 3.61 3.91
N PRO A 66 -2.05 4.13 4.35
CA PRO A 66 -2.35 4.25 5.78
C PRO A 66 -2.71 2.91 6.44
N GLY A 67 -2.55 1.79 5.71
CA GLY A 67 -2.72 0.45 6.26
C GLY A 67 -4.01 -0.24 5.85
N PHE A 68 -4.33 -1.30 6.57
CA PHE A 68 -5.42 -2.22 6.28
C PHE A 68 -6.54 -2.09 7.30
N ARG A 69 -7.77 -2.11 6.82
CA ARG A 69 -8.97 -2.36 7.61
C ARG A 69 -9.17 -3.85 7.74
N ILE A 70 -9.78 -4.27 8.82
CA ILE A 70 -9.94 -5.68 9.14
C ILE A 70 -11.43 -5.97 9.38
N SER A 71 -11.93 -7.02 8.76
CA SER A 71 -13.25 -7.55 9.05
C SER A 71 -13.15 -9.03 9.41
N THR A 72 -13.83 -9.43 10.48
CA THR A 72 -13.93 -10.82 10.93
C THR A 72 -15.32 -11.41 10.70
N ASP A 73 -16.22 -10.68 10.04
CA ASP A 73 -17.62 -11.02 9.84
C ASP A 73 -18.07 -10.84 8.37
N TYR A 74 -17.16 -11.15 7.44
CA TYR A 74 -17.39 -11.09 5.99
C TYR A 74 -17.75 -9.68 5.48
N GLY A 75 -17.15 -8.64 6.06
CA GLY A 75 -17.33 -7.26 5.62
C GLY A 75 -18.57 -6.56 6.18
N LYS A 76 -19.28 -7.16 7.14
CA LYS A 76 -20.41 -6.50 7.80
C LYS A 76 -19.96 -5.36 8.70
N THR A 77 -18.91 -5.61 9.46
CA THR A 77 -18.24 -4.59 10.30
C THR A 77 -16.75 -4.52 10.01
N TRP A 78 -16.15 -3.39 10.33
CA TRP A 78 -14.75 -3.13 10.04
C TRP A 78 -14.05 -2.51 11.23
N ILE A 79 -12.93 -3.10 11.61
CA ILE A 79 -11.95 -2.51 12.51
C ILE A 79 -11.12 -1.55 11.66
N PRO A 80 -11.08 -0.25 12.00
CA PRO A 80 -10.28 0.72 11.25
C PRO A 80 -8.78 0.46 11.42
N SER A 81 -7.98 0.85 10.42
CA SER A 81 -6.54 0.93 10.60
C SER A 81 -6.21 1.91 11.72
N PRO A 82 -5.27 1.60 12.62
CA PRO A 82 -4.77 2.55 13.61
C PRO A 82 -3.86 3.62 12.98
N LEU A 83 -3.46 3.43 11.73
CA LEU A 83 -2.51 4.26 11.02
C LEU A 83 -3.21 5.38 10.26
N THR A 84 -2.47 6.44 9.97
CA THR A 84 -2.97 7.65 9.30
C THR A 84 -2.06 8.01 8.13
N PRO A 85 -2.48 8.92 7.23
CA PRO A 85 -1.60 9.40 6.17
C PRO A 85 -0.29 10.03 6.65
N SER A 86 -0.29 10.64 7.83
CA SER A 86 0.92 11.21 8.45
C SER A 86 1.78 10.17 9.19
N HIS A 87 1.22 9.01 9.46
CA HIS A 87 1.91 7.86 10.06
C HIS A 87 1.47 6.58 9.33
N PRO A 88 1.87 6.43 8.07
CA PRO A 88 1.42 5.33 7.22
C PRO A 88 2.10 4.01 7.58
N LEU A 89 1.55 2.91 7.07
CA LEU A 89 2.12 1.57 7.23
C LEU A 89 3.51 1.48 6.59
N PHE A 90 3.63 2.01 5.37
CA PHE A 90 4.92 2.11 4.68
C PHE A 90 5.33 3.58 4.69
N PRO A 91 6.31 3.97 5.54
CA PRO A 91 6.76 5.34 5.63
C PRO A 91 7.33 5.84 4.31
N GLU A 92 6.76 6.93 3.84
CA GLU A 92 7.24 7.66 2.68
C GLU A 92 8.25 8.73 3.12
N PRO A 93 9.07 9.27 2.22
CA PRO A 93 9.85 10.47 2.48
C PRO A 93 8.97 11.59 3.02
N LYS A 94 9.56 12.51 3.80
CA LYS A 94 8.84 13.58 4.51
C LYS A 94 7.94 14.42 3.62
N GLU A 95 8.30 14.55 2.36
CA GLU A 95 7.52 15.24 1.35
C GLU A 95 6.72 14.21 0.55
N TYR A 96 5.41 14.32 0.54
CA TYR A 96 4.51 13.43 -0.22
C TYR A 96 4.78 13.43 -1.74
N MET A 97 5.62 14.31 -2.21
CA MET A 97 6.13 14.38 -3.59
C MET A 97 7.49 13.69 -3.77
N GLY A 98 8.04 13.11 -2.70
CA GLY A 98 9.27 12.35 -2.74
C GLY A 98 9.12 10.96 -3.37
N PRO A 99 10.22 10.18 -3.47
CA PRO A 99 10.19 8.84 -4.02
C PRO A 99 9.22 7.94 -3.26
N VAL A 100 8.32 7.30 -3.98
CA VAL A 100 7.41 6.30 -3.41
C VAL A 100 8.11 4.95 -3.42
N LYS A 101 8.07 4.29 -2.27
CA LYS A 101 8.43 2.88 -2.12
C LYS A 101 7.16 2.12 -1.69
N MET A 102 6.82 1.02 -2.15
CA MET A 102 5.58 0.29 -1.82
C MET A 102 4.29 1.09 -2.12
N GLY A 103 4.27 1.85 -3.22
CA GLY A 103 3.06 2.56 -3.67
C GLY A 103 1.98 1.58 -4.10
N ALA A 104 0.72 1.85 -3.72
CA ALA A 104 -0.46 1.04 -4.04
C ALA A 104 -0.22 -0.48 -3.90
N PRO A 105 0.22 -0.99 -2.76
CA PRO A 105 0.62 -2.38 -2.61
C PRO A 105 -0.55 -3.35 -2.82
N HIS A 106 -0.30 -4.43 -3.55
CA HIS A 106 -1.27 -5.50 -3.78
C HIS A 106 -0.73 -6.84 -3.28
N PHE A 107 -1.62 -7.67 -2.74
CA PHE A 107 -1.24 -9.04 -2.37
C PHE A 107 -1.04 -9.91 -3.60
N VAL A 108 -0.01 -10.73 -3.56
CA VAL A 108 0.18 -11.82 -4.51
C VAL A 108 -0.87 -12.90 -4.21
N ASP A 109 -1.58 -13.36 -5.23
CA ASP A 109 -2.57 -14.42 -5.08
C ASP A 109 -1.87 -15.80 -4.96
N PHE A 110 -2.01 -16.39 -3.80
CA PHE A 110 -1.55 -17.76 -3.52
C PHE A 110 -2.70 -18.75 -3.32
N GLY A 111 -3.84 -18.47 -3.91
CA GLY A 111 -5.02 -19.33 -3.81
C GLY A 111 -5.81 -19.12 -2.52
N LYS A 112 -6.80 -19.98 -2.33
CA LYS A 112 -7.72 -19.90 -1.19
C LYS A 112 -6.96 -20.10 0.13
N ASN A 113 -7.10 -19.14 1.03
CA ASN A 113 -6.37 -19.15 2.30
C ASN A 113 -4.84 -19.27 2.14
N MET A 114 -4.29 -18.75 1.05
CA MET A 114 -2.85 -18.80 0.76
C MET A 114 -2.30 -20.23 0.73
N GLU A 115 -3.07 -21.18 0.23
CA GLU A 115 -2.71 -22.62 0.21
C GLU A 115 -1.43 -22.93 -0.58
N HIS A 116 -1.02 -22.05 -1.48
CA HIS A 116 0.18 -22.18 -2.31
C HIS A 116 1.33 -21.27 -1.88
N THR A 117 1.22 -20.58 -0.73
CA THR A 117 2.34 -19.77 -0.25
C THR A 117 3.52 -20.64 0.14
N PRO A 118 4.77 -20.26 -0.19
CA PRO A 118 5.94 -21.09 0.06
C PRO A 118 6.31 -21.18 1.54
N ASP A 119 5.87 -20.25 2.37
CA ASP A 119 6.32 -20.11 3.76
C ASP A 119 5.21 -19.66 4.74
N GLY A 120 3.95 -19.69 4.30
CA GLY A 120 2.81 -19.25 5.12
C GLY A 120 2.66 -17.75 5.27
N LYS A 121 3.46 -16.94 4.58
CA LYS A 121 3.38 -15.49 4.58
C LYS A 121 2.58 -14.97 3.40
N ALA A 122 1.91 -13.84 3.59
CA ALA A 122 1.33 -13.06 2.51
C ALA A 122 2.40 -12.14 1.90
N TYR A 123 2.46 -12.13 0.60
CA TYR A 123 3.40 -11.30 -0.16
C TYR A 123 2.68 -10.10 -0.75
N LEU A 124 3.32 -8.96 -0.71
CA LEU A 124 2.82 -7.73 -1.30
C LEU A 124 3.81 -7.20 -2.32
N VAL A 125 3.29 -6.80 -3.46
CA VAL A 125 4.03 -6.04 -4.46
C VAL A 125 3.55 -4.60 -4.46
N GLY A 126 4.47 -3.67 -4.46
CA GLY A 126 4.20 -2.24 -4.59
C GLY A 126 5.08 -1.63 -5.67
N MET A 127 4.62 -0.55 -6.24
CA MET A 127 5.38 0.20 -7.24
C MET A 127 6.09 1.37 -6.57
N GLY A 128 7.22 1.80 -7.15
CA GLY A 128 7.95 2.94 -6.63
C GLY A 128 9.08 3.39 -7.54
N ALA A 129 9.93 4.27 -7.01
CA ALA A 129 11.06 4.83 -7.71
C ALA A 129 12.38 4.39 -7.11
N GLU A 130 13.44 4.43 -7.89
CA GLU A 130 14.80 4.31 -7.40
C GLU A 130 15.18 5.42 -6.43
N LYS A 131 16.17 5.13 -5.58
CA LYS A 131 16.68 6.08 -4.59
C LYS A 131 17.21 7.35 -5.24
N ASP A 132 17.84 7.21 -6.38
CA ASP A 132 18.58 8.26 -7.06
C ASP A 132 17.83 8.85 -8.27
N ASP A 133 16.52 8.64 -8.36
CA ASP A 133 15.69 9.27 -9.39
C ASP A 133 15.85 10.79 -9.28
N PRO A 134 16.38 11.47 -10.31
CA PRO A 134 16.58 12.91 -10.29
C PRO A 134 15.26 13.69 -10.26
N GLN A 135 14.15 13.02 -10.61
CA GLN A 135 12.81 13.57 -10.56
C GLN A 135 11.86 12.64 -9.79
N PRO A 136 12.07 12.50 -8.48
CA PRO A 136 11.37 11.51 -7.65
C PRO A 136 9.86 11.67 -7.65
N ARG A 137 9.34 12.87 -7.92
CA ARG A 137 7.91 13.13 -8.07
C ARG A 137 7.28 12.39 -9.26
N TYR A 138 8.06 12.02 -10.28
CA TYR A 138 7.53 11.25 -11.42
C TYR A 138 7.17 9.82 -11.01
N ALA A 139 7.85 9.27 -10.06
CA ALA A 139 7.52 7.96 -9.52
C ALA A 139 6.14 7.93 -8.85
N ASN A 140 5.62 9.09 -8.48
CA ASN A 140 4.30 9.24 -7.90
C ASN A 140 3.20 9.36 -8.97
N LEU A 141 3.55 9.48 -10.24
CA LEU A 141 2.60 9.40 -11.35
C LEU A 141 2.20 7.94 -11.56
N SER A 142 1.15 7.53 -10.93
CA SER A 142 0.73 6.14 -10.73
C SER A 142 0.61 5.29 -11.98
N ALA A 143 0.43 5.90 -13.14
CA ALA A 143 0.25 5.18 -14.40
C ALA A 143 1.44 5.31 -15.36
N VAL A 144 2.46 6.11 -15.03
CA VAL A 144 3.45 6.56 -16.01
C VAL A 144 4.89 6.25 -15.60
N CYS A 145 5.26 6.50 -14.36
CA CYS A 145 6.67 6.62 -13.98
C CYS A 145 7.12 5.73 -12.81
N ALA A 146 6.31 4.81 -12.34
CA ALA A 146 6.75 3.85 -11.33
C ALA A 146 7.50 2.70 -12.04
N ASP A 147 8.79 2.81 -12.15
CA ASP A 147 9.67 1.89 -12.87
C ASP A 147 10.28 0.78 -11.99
N GLN A 148 10.07 0.86 -10.67
CA GLN A 148 10.53 -0.12 -9.71
C GLN A 148 9.38 -0.92 -9.10
N VAL A 149 9.61 -2.21 -8.90
CA VAL A 149 8.71 -3.11 -8.18
C VAL A 149 9.39 -3.53 -6.89
N TYR A 150 8.72 -3.30 -5.78
CA TYR A 150 9.17 -3.69 -4.46
C TYR A 150 8.33 -4.85 -3.92
N LEU A 151 8.97 -5.77 -3.23
CA LEU A 151 8.35 -6.94 -2.67
C LEU A 151 8.52 -6.95 -1.15
N ALA A 152 7.41 -7.14 -0.45
CA ALA A 152 7.39 -7.35 0.99
C ALA A 152 6.58 -8.59 1.33
N ARG A 153 6.77 -9.12 2.53
CA ARG A 153 5.96 -10.21 3.06
C ARG A 153 5.68 -10.04 4.54
N VAL A 154 4.56 -10.59 4.98
CA VAL A 154 4.12 -10.54 6.38
C VAL A 154 3.35 -11.80 6.74
N THR A 155 3.46 -12.28 7.97
CA THR A 155 2.55 -13.32 8.49
C THR A 155 1.19 -12.67 8.73
N PRO A 156 0.11 -13.07 8.02
CA PRO A 156 -1.20 -12.44 8.20
C PRO A 156 -1.71 -12.63 9.62
N GLY A 157 -2.20 -11.55 10.20
CA GLY A 157 -2.75 -11.52 11.55
C GLY A 157 -3.28 -10.12 11.87
N ILE A 158 -4.27 -10.05 12.76
CA ILE A 158 -4.87 -8.78 13.20
C ILE A 158 -3.81 -7.87 13.82
N GLU A 159 -2.90 -8.46 14.59
CA GLU A 159 -1.80 -7.76 15.26
C GLU A 159 -0.64 -7.40 14.33
N ASN A 160 -0.52 -8.08 13.17
CA ASN A 160 0.66 -7.98 12.33
C ASN A 160 0.46 -7.04 11.13
N ILE A 161 -0.75 -7.08 10.53
CA ILE A 161 -0.97 -6.49 9.20
C ILE A 161 -0.76 -4.97 9.16
N ASN A 162 -0.91 -4.29 10.28
CA ASN A 162 -0.70 -2.85 10.41
C ASN A 162 0.55 -2.49 11.24
N ASP A 163 1.45 -3.44 11.44
CA ASP A 163 2.73 -3.22 12.12
C ASP A 163 3.89 -3.40 11.13
N ILE A 164 4.55 -2.30 10.75
CA ILE A 164 5.69 -2.33 9.83
C ILE A 164 6.83 -3.24 10.32
N GLY A 165 7.02 -3.36 11.63
CA GLY A 165 8.03 -4.22 12.24
C GLY A 165 7.78 -5.72 12.06
N LYS A 166 6.63 -6.11 11.51
CA LYS A 166 6.29 -7.50 11.16
C LYS A 166 6.50 -7.82 9.69
N TYR A 167 6.85 -6.82 8.90
CA TYR A 167 7.14 -6.99 7.48
C TYR A 167 8.61 -7.29 7.26
N GLU A 168 8.86 -8.10 6.27
CA GLU A 168 10.19 -8.33 5.72
C GLU A 168 10.20 -7.85 4.27
N PHE A 169 11.23 -7.13 3.88
CA PHE A 169 11.40 -6.59 2.55
C PHE A 169 12.44 -7.37 1.78
N PHE A 170 12.16 -7.65 0.52
CA PHE A 170 13.10 -8.35 -0.36
C PHE A 170 14.31 -7.47 -0.65
N ALA A 171 15.49 -7.98 -0.36
CA ALA A 171 16.77 -7.29 -0.50
C ALA A 171 17.66 -7.88 -1.59
N GLY A 172 17.12 -8.78 -2.42
CA GLY A 172 17.89 -9.43 -3.48
C GLY A 172 18.15 -10.91 -3.17
N TYR A 173 19.22 -11.44 -3.74
CA TYR A 173 19.65 -12.83 -3.58
C TYR A 173 21.06 -12.89 -3.01
N ASP A 174 21.31 -13.91 -2.20
CA ASP A 174 22.65 -14.24 -1.73
C ASP A 174 23.50 -14.89 -2.86
N GLU A 175 24.76 -15.18 -2.55
CA GLU A 175 25.70 -15.82 -3.49
C GLU A 175 25.23 -17.22 -3.95
N LYS A 176 24.30 -17.84 -3.23
CA LYS A 176 23.70 -19.15 -3.54
C LYS A 176 22.36 -19.04 -4.26
N GLY A 177 21.95 -17.83 -4.61
CA GLY A 177 20.68 -17.57 -5.27
C GLY A 177 19.45 -17.69 -4.35
N LYS A 178 19.64 -17.63 -3.03
CA LYS A 178 18.52 -17.62 -2.09
C LYS A 178 18.04 -16.19 -1.82
N PRO A 179 16.71 -15.96 -1.70
CA PRO A 179 16.20 -14.66 -1.42
C PRO A 179 16.63 -14.16 -0.04
N VAL A 180 17.10 -12.93 0.02
CA VAL A 180 17.45 -12.21 1.25
C VAL A 180 16.30 -11.30 1.64
N TRP A 181 15.94 -11.34 2.92
CA TRP A 181 14.86 -10.55 3.51
C TRP A 181 15.41 -9.72 4.68
N MET A 182 14.99 -8.48 4.78
CA MET A 182 15.34 -7.54 5.85
C MET A 182 14.10 -7.08 6.59
#